data_b2f1400205c52295412eec262951d805
#
_entry.id   b2f1400205c52295412eec262951d805
#
_cell.length_a   1.000
_cell.length_b   1.000
_cell.length_c   1.000
_cell.angle_alpha   90.00
_cell.angle_beta   90.00
_cell.angle_gamma   90.00
#
_symmetry.space_group_name_H-M   'P 1'
#
loop_
_entity.id
_entity.type
_entity.pdbx_description
1 polymer ?
#
loop_
_entity_poly.entity_id
_entity_poly.type
_entity_poly.pdbx_seq_one_letter_code
_entity_poly.pdbx_strand_id
1 'polypeptide(L)'
;MKEIITALLIWLGANSDFNVDMDIPQVLFLPQAEMEQMYYQGSEKHGDLHAFYDTKRDTIILPDTWDRRKPWDLSVLLHEIIHYVQDQNDIKFSCVQEMERDVWPTQRKYLREVHDYEWEYDELWYWMVSNCPSMI
;
A
#
# COMPACT_ATOMS: atom_id res chain seq x y z
N MET A 1 14.04 -5.06 8.84
CA MET A 1 12.68 -4.88 8.30
C MET A 1 11.61 -4.81 9.39
N LYS A 2 11.68 -5.65 10.39
CA LYS A 2 10.70 -5.67 11.49
C LYS A 2 10.56 -4.30 12.18
N GLU A 3 11.66 -3.64 12.44
CA GLU A 3 11.69 -2.33 13.08
C GLU A 3 11.03 -1.25 12.21
N ILE A 4 11.24 -1.32 10.91
CA ILE A 4 10.64 -0.38 9.96
C ILE A 4 9.13 -0.58 9.94
N ILE A 5 8.65 -1.82 9.84
CA ILE A 5 7.22 -2.12 9.83
C ILE A 5 6.57 -1.66 11.13
N THR A 6 7.20 -1.94 12.26
CA THR A 6 6.71 -1.51 13.57
C THR A 6 6.58 0.01 13.65
N ALA A 7 7.61 0.74 13.18
CA ALA A 7 7.58 2.20 13.18
C ALA A 7 6.45 2.74 12.28
N LEU A 8 6.25 2.13 11.12
CA LEU A 8 5.17 2.55 10.21
C LEU A 8 3.79 2.25 10.79
N LEU A 9 3.61 1.12 11.46
CA LEU A 9 2.35 0.80 12.15
C LEU A 9 2.06 1.79 13.27
N ILE A 10 3.07 2.15 14.07
CA ILE A 10 2.91 3.14 15.14
C ILE A 10 2.49 4.48 14.55
N TRP A 11 3.17 4.93 13.49
CA TRP A 11 2.81 6.18 12.83
C TRP A 11 1.38 6.12 12.30
N LEU A 12 1.01 5.02 11.65
CA LEU A 12 -0.33 4.83 11.10
C LEU A 12 -1.40 4.88 12.19
N GLY A 13 -1.17 4.22 13.32
CA GLY A 13 -2.09 4.23 14.44
C GLY A 13 -2.29 5.62 15.02
N ALA A 14 -1.24 6.45 15.05
CA ALA A 14 -1.30 7.82 15.54
C ALA A 14 -1.95 8.79 14.55
N ASN A 15 -2.04 8.42 13.27
CA ASN A 15 -2.49 9.30 12.19
C ASN A 15 -3.74 8.78 11.46
N SER A 16 -4.41 7.79 12.02
CA SER A 16 -5.64 7.23 11.44
C SER A 16 -6.52 6.65 12.54
N ASP A 17 -7.71 6.20 12.16
CA ASP A 17 -8.64 5.52 13.08
C ASP A 17 -8.48 3.99 13.03
N PHE A 18 -7.50 3.48 12.30
CA PHE A 18 -7.27 2.05 12.23
C PHE A 18 -6.76 1.49 13.55
N ASN A 19 -7.25 0.32 13.92
CA ASN A 19 -6.64 -0.48 14.98
C ASN A 19 -5.40 -1.16 14.40
N VAL A 20 -4.23 -0.82 14.94
CA VAL A 20 -2.93 -1.35 14.47
C VAL A 20 -2.33 -2.35 15.48
N ASP A 21 -3.08 -2.74 16.50
CA ASP A 21 -2.66 -3.74 17.49
C ASP A 21 -2.82 -5.13 16.89
N MET A 22 -1.82 -5.56 16.15
CA MET A 22 -1.81 -6.81 15.41
C MET A 22 -0.37 -7.27 15.18
N ASP A 23 -0.21 -8.52 14.79
CA ASP A 23 1.08 -9.03 14.36
C ASP A 23 1.55 -8.28 13.11
N ILE A 24 2.85 -8.11 12.96
CA ILE A 24 3.41 -7.49 11.77
C ILE A 24 3.26 -8.44 10.57
N PRO A 25 3.00 -7.90 9.36
CA PRO A 25 2.92 -8.75 8.16
C PRO A 25 4.29 -9.28 7.78
N GLN A 26 4.30 -10.38 7.06
CA GLN A 26 5.51 -10.86 6.42
C GLN A 26 5.80 -10.02 5.18
N VAL A 27 7.08 -9.87 4.87
CA VAL A 27 7.53 -9.15 3.68
C VAL A 27 8.43 -10.08 2.87
N LEU A 28 8.15 -10.20 1.58
CA LEU A 28 8.93 -10.98 0.64
C LEU A 28 9.44 -10.08 -0.46
N PHE A 29 10.72 -10.21 -0.79
CA PHE A 29 11.35 -9.48 -1.87
C PHE A 29 11.47 -10.38 -3.10
N LEU A 30 11.01 -9.90 -4.26
CA LEU A 30 11.08 -10.64 -5.51
C LEU A 30 11.64 -9.75 -6.63
N PRO A 31 12.31 -10.34 -7.64
CA PRO A 31 12.60 -9.59 -8.86
C PRO A 31 11.32 -9.04 -9.46
N GLN A 32 11.40 -7.87 -10.08
CA GLN A 32 10.24 -7.17 -10.64
C GLN A 32 9.39 -8.07 -11.54
N ALA A 33 10.02 -8.84 -12.41
CA ALA A 33 9.32 -9.72 -13.35
C ALA A 33 8.53 -10.81 -12.62
N GLU A 34 9.12 -11.40 -11.56
CA GLU A 34 8.45 -12.44 -10.78
C GLU A 34 7.28 -11.85 -9.98
N MET A 35 7.46 -10.67 -9.42
CA MET A 35 6.41 -9.97 -8.69
C MET A 35 5.21 -9.68 -9.60
N GLU A 36 5.46 -9.18 -10.80
CA GLU A 36 4.41 -8.89 -11.78
C GLU A 36 3.71 -10.16 -12.25
N GLN A 37 4.46 -11.23 -12.49
CA GLN A 37 3.89 -12.52 -12.89
C GLN A 37 2.95 -13.04 -11.79
N MET A 38 3.35 -12.94 -10.54
CA MET A 38 2.56 -13.36 -9.40
C MET A 38 1.27 -12.54 -9.26
N TYR A 39 1.35 -11.22 -9.43
CA TYR A 39 0.22 -10.31 -9.29
C TYR A 39 -0.79 -10.47 -10.42
N TYR A 40 -0.31 -10.41 -11.67
CA TYR A 40 -1.18 -10.41 -12.83
C TYR A 40 -1.68 -11.79 -13.22
N GLN A 41 -0.95 -12.86 -12.90
CA GLN A 41 -1.34 -14.25 -13.14
C GLN A 41 -1.82 -14.51 -14.57
N GLY A 42 -1.10 -13.94 -15.56
CA GLY A 42 -1.44 -14.08 -16.97
C GLY A 42 -2.46 -13.09 -17.51
N SER A 43 -3.01 -12.22 -16.67
CA SER A 43 -3.85 -11.12 -17.14
C SER A 43 -2.99 -9.98 -17.68
N GLU A 44 -3.62 -9.02 -18.37
CA GLU A 44 -2.93 -7.92 -19.01
C GLU A 44 -2.29 -6.99 -17.97
N LYS A 45 -1.03 -6.60 -18.22
CA LYS A 45 -0.31 -5.65 -17.38
C LYS A 45 -0.81 -4.22 -17.62
N HIS A 46 -1.10 -3.51 -16.52
CA HIS A 46 -1.54 -2.12 -16.53
C HIS A 46 -0.56 -1.26 -15.74
N GLY A 47 0.40 -0.63 -16.43
CA GLY A 47 1.41 0.22 -15.79
C GLY A 47 2.45 -0.56 -15.01
N ASP A 48 3.24 0.15 -14.21
CA ASP A 48 4.30 -0.44 -13.40
C ASP A 48 3.78 -0.78 -12.00
N LEU A 49 3.98 -2.03 -11.61
CA LEU A 49 3.64 -2.49 -10.27
C LEU A 49 4.77 -2.12 -9.31
N HIS A 50 4.46 -1.34 -8.27
CA HIS A 50 5.45 -0.94 -7.26
C HIS A 50 5.57 -1.96 -6.12
N ALA A 51 4.46 -2.59 -5.76
CA ALA A 51 4.36 -3.59 -4.70
C ALA A 51 2.93 -4.10 -4.65
N PHE A 52 2.67 -5.13 -3.86
CA PHE A 52 1.28 -5.50 -3.56
C PHE A 52 1.20 -6.27 -2.24
N TYR A 53 -0.01 -6.30 -1.67
CA TYR A 53 -0.33 -7.10 -0.51
C TYR A 53 -1.12 -8.34 -0.96
N ASP A 54 -0.59 -9.52 -0.61
CA ASP A 54 -1.22 -10.80 -0.91
C ASP A 54 -2.09 -11.21 0.28
N THR A 55 -3.42 -11.09 0.11
CA THR A 55 -4.39 -11.38 1.16
C THR A 55 -4.43 -12.85 1.56
N LYS A 56 -4.09 -13.75 0.64
CA LYS A 56 -4.12 -15.19 0.90
C LYS A 56 -2.99 -15.63 1.81
N ARG A 57 -1.86 -14.92 1.78
CA ARG A 57 -0.65 -15.26 2.53
C ARG A 57 -0.32 -14.26 3.62
N ASP A 58 -1.13 -13.20 3.80
CA ASP A 58 -0.85 -12.09 4.72
C ASP A 58 0.58 -11.56 4.54
N THR A 59 1.00 -11.45 3.28
CA THR A 59 2.38 -11.12 2.93
C THR A 59 2.43 -9.92 1.99
N ILE A 60 3.30 -8.97 2.30
CA ILE A 60 3.59 -7.83 1.43
C ILE A 60 4.73 -8.24 0.50
N ILE A 61 4.52 -8.04 -0.80
CA ILE A 61 5.52 -8.35 -1.82
C ILE A 61 6.13 -7.04 -2.31
N LEU A 62 7.44 -6.93 -2.17
CA LEU A 62 8.22 -5.77 -2.62
C LEU A 62 9.20 -6.20 -3.72
N PRO A 63 9.56 -5.29 -4.64
CA PRO A 63 10.63 -5.60 -5.59
C PRO A 63 11.98 -5.67 -4.85
N ASP A 64 12.90 -6.47 -5.36
CA ASP A 64 14.23 -6.62 -4.75
C ASP A 64 15.07 -5.33 -4.85
N THR A 65 14.63 -4.38 -5.65
CA THR A 65 15.24 -3.04 -5.75
C THR A 65 14.76 -2.07 -4.68
N TRP A 66 13.79 -2.47 -3.86
CA TRP A 66 13.27 -1.63 -2.78
C TRP A 66 14.39 -1.20 -1.83
N ASP A 67 14.44 0.10 -1.51
CA ASP A 67 15.53 0.69 -0.74
C ASP A 67 14.97 1.49 0.44
N ARG A 68 15.29 1.04 1.67
CA ARG A 68 14.85 1.68 2.90
C ARG A 68 15.34 3.13 3.08
N ARG A 69 16.35 3.52 2.32
CA ARG A 69 16.90 4.88 2.39
C ARG A 69 16.11 5.88 1.57
N LYS A 70 15.19 5.41 0.72
CA LYS A 70 14.39 6.26 -0.16
C LYS A 70 13.02 6.52 0.48
N PRO A 71 12.66 7.80 0.72
CA PRO A 71 11.34 8.12 1.26
C PRO A 71 10.19 7.53 0.45
N TRP A 72 10.28 7.57 -0.88
CA TRP A 72 9.25 6.99 -1.74
C TRP A 72 9.07 5.49 -1.47
N ASP A 73 10.17 4.74 -1.37
CA ASP A 73 10.10 3.30 -1.14
C ASP A 73 9.49 2.97 0.23
N LEU A 74 9.83 3.76 1.26
CA LEU A 74 9.19 3.64 2.57
C LEU A 74 7.68 3.90 2.47
N SER A 75 7.27 4.89 1.68
CA SER A 75 5.85 5.20 1.48
C SER A 75 5.12 4.10 0.72
N VAL A 76 5.79 3.42 -0.20
CA VAL A 76 5.23 2.25 -0.91
C VAL A 76 4.98 1.11 0.08
N LEU A 77 5.91 0.86 0.98
CA LEU A 77 5.72 -0.14 2.04
C LEU A 77 4.54 0.25 2.94
N LEU A 78 4.43 1.51 3.33
CA LEU A 78 3.29 2.00 4.11
C LEU A 78 1.97 1.77 3.38
N HIS A 79 1.94 2.04 2.06
CA HIS A 79 0.76 1.81 1.22
C HIS A 79 0.27 0.36 1.37
N GLU A 80 1.17 -0.62 1.28
CA GLU A 80 0.80 -2.02 1.41
C GLU A 80 0.46 -2.39 2.85
N ILE A 81 1.12 -1.79 3.83
CA ILE A 81 0.77 -1.96 5.25
C ILE A 81 -0.66 -1.49 5.52
N ILE A 82 -1.09 -0.40 4.90
CA ILE A 82 -2.47 0.08 5.06
C ILE A 82 -3.44 -0.98 4.54
N HIS A 83 -3.18 -1.59 3.38
CA HIS A 83 -4.03 -2.67 2.86
C HIS A 83 -4.04 -3.87 3.80
N TYR A 84 -2.90 -4.23 4.39
CA TYR A 84 -2.83 -5.28 5.40
C TYR A 84 -3.72 -4.93 6.60
N VAL A 85 -3.62 -3.71 7.10
CA VAL A 85 -4.42 -3.24 8.25
C VAL A 85 -5.91 -3.22 7.92
N GLN A 86 -6.29 -2.78 6.71
CA GLN A 86 -7.67 -2.82 6.25
C GLN A 86 -8.21 -4.25 6.29
N ASP A 87 -7.42 -5.20 5.81
CA ASP A 87 -7.77 -6.63 5.79
C ASP A 87 -7.93 -7.17 7.22
N GLN A 88 -6.96 -6.89 8.10
CA GLN A 88 -7.00 -7.36 9.48
C GLN A 88 -8.11 -6.70 10.31
N ASN A 89 -8.51 -5.48 9.98
CA ASN A 89 -9.65 -4.80 10.60
C ASN A 89 -10.99 -5.27 10.01
N ASP A 90 -10.95 -6.17 9.04
CA ASP A 90 -12.13 -6.75 8.39
C ASP A 90 -13.06 -5.67 7.80
N ILE A 91 -12.46 -4.62 7.25
CA ILE A 91 -13.21 -3.53 6.63
C ILE A 91 -13.79 -4.03 5.30
N LYS A 92 -15.08 -3.79 5.09
CA LYS A 92 -15.76 -4.20 3.87
C LYS A 92 -15.79 -3.04 2.88
N PHE A 93 -15.47 -3.35 1.64
CA PHE A 93 -15.47 -2.38 0.54
C PHE A 93 -16.47 -2.81 -0.53
N SER A 94 -17.09 -1.84 -1.19
CA SER A 94 -18.02 -2.11 -2.27
C SER A 94 -17.32 -2.59 -3.54
N CYS A 95 -16.06 -2.23 -3.70
CA CYS A 95 -15.21 -2.65 -4.83
C CYS A 95 -13.74 -2.48 -4.44
N VAL A 96 -12.84 -3.05 -5.25
CA VAL A 96 -11.39 -2.99 -5.00
C VAL A 96 -10.88 -1.54 -4.99
N GLN A 97 -11.38 -0.69 -5.88
CA GLN A 97 -10.95 0.70 -5.97
C GLN A 97 -11.20 1.49 -4.68
N GLU A 98 -12.29 1.19 -3.98
CA GLU A 98 -12.63 1.90 -2.74
C GLU A 98 -11.58 1.74 -1.65
N MET A 99 -10.79 0.67 -1.69
CA MET A 99 -9.69 0.44 -0.75
C MET A 99 -8.62 1.53 -0.84
N GLU A 100 -8.44 2.14 -2.00
CA GLU A 100 -7.43 3.17 -2.23
C GLU A 100 -7.81 4.55 -1.68
N ARG A 101 -9.07 4.74 -1.31
CA ARG A 101 -9.61 6.06 -0.92
C ARG A 101 -8.84 6.67 0.25
N ASP A 102 -8.53 5.87 1.27
CA ASP A 102 -7.79 6.33 2.45
C ASP A 102 -6.28 6.15 2.31
N VAL A 103 -5.84 5.30 1.39
CA VAL A 103 -4.42 4.97 1.24
C VAL A 103 -3.62 6.13 0.67
N TRP A 104 -4.06 6.71 -0.44
CA TRP A 104 -3.31 7.77 -1.12
C TRP A 104 -3.14 9.03 -0.26
N PRO A 105 -4.19 9.56 0.38
CA PRO A 105 -4.02 10.71 1.27
C PRO A 105 -3.10 10.42 2.45
N THR A 106 -3.17 9.22 3.01
CA THR A 106 -2.35 8.82 4.15
C THR A 106 -0.87 8.68 3.73
N GLN A 107 -0.62 8.08 2.57
CA GLN A 107 0.72 7.98 2.00
C GLN A 107 1.33 9.36 1.74
N ARG A 108 0.53 10.28 1.17
CA ARG A 108 0.96 11.68 0.95
C ARG A 108 1.30 12.37 2.28
N LYS A 109 0.45 12.20 3.28
CA LYS A 109 0.66 12.79 4.61
C LYS A 109 1.98 12.29 5.23
N TYR A 110 2.23 10.99 5.16
CA TYR A 110 3.46 10.39 5.66
C TYR A 110 4.70 11.00 4.97
N LEU A 111 4.68 11.07 3.65
CA LEU A 111 5.78 11.63 2.89
C LEU A 111 6.05 13.08 3.28
N ARG A 112 5.00 13.88 3.44
CA ARG A 112 5.11 15.29 3.80
C ARG A 112 5.61 15.47 5.23
N GLU A 113 4.99 14.81 6.18
CA GLU A 113 5.25 15.05 7.61
C GLU A 113 6.53 14.38 8.10
N VAL A 114 6.87 13.21 7.59
CA VAL A 114 8.04 12.45 8.05
C VAL A 114 9.28 12.76 7.24
N HIS A 115 9.13 12.99 5.93
CA HIS A 115 10.26 13.11 5.01
C HIS A 115 10.37 14.45 4.32
N ASP A 116 9.46 15.38 4.56
CA ASP A 116 9.41 16.67 3.85
C ASP A 116 9.43 16.47 2.32
N TYR A 117 8.72 15.45 1.87
CA TYR A 117 8.65 15.02 0.47
C TYR A 117 7.27 15.35 -0.07
N GLU A 118 7.20 16.21 -1.10
CA GLU A 118 5.93 16.58 -1.73
C GLU A 118 5.59 15.59 -2.84
N TRP A 119 4.48 14.89 -2.64
CA TRP A 119 3.91 14.00 -3.65
C TRP A 119 2.59 14.58 -4.13
N GLU A 120 2.61 15.11 -5.34
CA GLU A 120 1.42 15.65 -5.97
C GLU A 120 0.90 14.64 -6.99
N TYR A 121 -0.17 13.96 -6.65
CA TYR A 121 -0.85 13.08 -7.58
C TYR A 121 -2.01 13.82 -8.24
N ASP A 122 -2.38 13.40 -9.44
CA ASP A 122 -3.52 13.97 -10.18
C ASP A 122 -4.81 13.65 -9.42
N GLU A 123 -5.54 14.68 -8.99
CA GLU A 123 -6.76 14.54 -8.19
C GLU A 123 -7.88 13.82 -8.95
N LEU A 124 -7.97 14.05 -10.28
CA LEU A 124 -8.96 13.34 -11.09
C LEU A 124 -8.63 11.86 -11.19
N TRP A 125 -7.35 11.53 -11.42
CA TRP A 125 -6.90 10.15 -11.47
C TRP A 125 -7.13 9.44 -10.14
N TYR A 126 -6.78 10.11 -9.02
CA TYR A 126 -7.04 9.59 -7.69
C TYR A 126 -8.54 9.31 -7.51
N TRP A 127 -9.40 10.26 -7.88
CA TRP A 127 -10.84 10.07 -7.78
C TRP A 127 -11.31 8.84 -8.56
N MET A 128 -10.80 8.67 -9.79
CA MET A 128 -11.16 7.54 -10.64
C MET A 128 -10.72 6.19 -10.06
N VAL A 129 -9.50 6.11 -9.51
CA VAL A 129 -8.97 4.83 -8.99
C VAL A 129 -9.43 4.51 -7.58
N SER A 130 -10.04 5.46 -6.87
CA SER A 130 -10.49 5.30 -5.49
C SER A 130 -12.00 5.21 -5.33
N ASN A 131 -12.74 5.25 -6.42
CA ASN A 131 -14.20 5.13 -6.41
C ASN A 131 -14.63 3.96 -7.26
N CYS A 132 -15.75 3.33 -6.86
CA CYS A 132 -16.30 2.23 -7.61
C CYS A 132 -16.80 2.70 -8.97
N PRO A 133 -16.64 1.89 -10.04
CA PRO A 133 -17.17 2.23 -11.35
C PRO A 133 -18.69 2.45 -11.28
N SER A 134 -19.16 3.47 -11.99
CA SER A 134 -20.60 3.73 -12.08
C SER A 134 -21.27 2.62 -12.88
N MET A 135 -22.26 2.01 -12.29
CA MET A 135 -23.08 0.97 -12.93
C MET A 135 -24.32 1.65 -13.51
N ILE A 136 -24.24 2.04 -14.74
CA ILE A 136 -25.37 2.64 -15.45
C ILE A 136 -25.99 1.62 -16.38
#